data_cd8652d7e16db428df1404c16832d021
#
_entry.id   cd8652d7e16db428df1404c16832d021
#
_cell.length_a   1.000
_cell.length_b   1.000
_cell.length_c   1.000
_cell.angle_alpha   90.00
_cell.angle_beta   90.00
_cell.angle_gamma   90.00
#
_symmetry.space_group_name_H-M   'P 1'
#
loop_
_entity.id
_entity.type
_entity.pdbx_description
1 polymer ?
#
loop_
_entity_poly.entity_id
_entity_poly.type
_entity_poly.pdbx_seq_one_letter_code
_entity_poly.pdbx_strand_id
1 'polypeptide(L)'
;MELFEYARPDLFSGKKILYLHGFASSGQNGTVKAMGTLLPNAQLIAPDLPVDPHETMQMLRELCAKEKPDLIVGASMGAMYAEQLRGYWRILVNPAFMLADTLLKNNGLGRQEFHNPRRDGQTSFLVNKGLLEAFREVSSHKFEGLPDNVDDPDLFGDCNTEQELVYGMFGVHDELVTGTFELFSKHYPNAIHFEGTHYMDDSVFLKSVLPVIERIDDIQEKRSKPVMLISLTDTLLDMKNGEAHGLSVEDMEPYGSAVKAFAALSRHYTPYVLISNSFNEPERLPALYRWVEKKLGVPAWNRIIVTNRKDMVLGDYLIDRYPERLATEDFMGTVLHFGEEPFKTWEEVLTYFERLGGQ
;
A
#
# COMPACT_ATOMS: atom_id res chain seq x y z
N MET A 1 -5.98 14.00 14.29
CA MET A 1 -4.76 14.12 13.47
C MET A 1 -5.04 15.19 12.43
N GLU A 2 -4.22 16.21 12.37
CA GLU A 2 -4.39 17.29 11.39
C GLU A 2 -3.65 16.91 10.11
N LEU A 3 -4.37 16.46 9.09
CA LEU A 3 -3.81 15.90 7.84
C LEU A 3 -2.88 16.86 7.11
N PHE A 4 -3.10 18.17 7.22
CA PHE A 4 -2.27 19.16 6.53
C PHE A 4 -0.81 19.14 6.96
N GLU A 5 -0.49 18.68 8.18
CA GLU A 5 0.89 18.51 8.66
C GLU A 5 1.65 17.42 7.87
N TYR A 6 0.92 16.54 7.20
CA TYR A 6 1.45 15.46 6.39
C TYR A 6 1.33 15.73 4.89
N ALA A 7 0.96 16.95 4.50
CA ALA A 7 0.81 17.32 3.09
C ALA A 7 2.12 17.12 2.31
N ARG A 8 1.97 16.57 1.10
CA ARG A 8 3.07 16.26 0.17
C ARG A 8 2.84 17.01 -1.14
N PRO A 9 3.18 18.32 -1.20
CA PRO A 9 2.94 19.13 -2.40
C PRO A 9 3.80 18.73 -3.60
N ASP A 10 4.91 18.03 -3.35
CA ASP A 10 5.81 17.47 -4.36
C ASP A 10 5.28 16.19 -5.01
N LEU A 11 4.47 15.43 -4.27
CA LEU A 11 3.99 14.13 -4.68
C LEU A 11 2.82 14.26 -5.67
N PHE A 12 2.93 13.58 -6.81
CA PHE A 12 1.97 13.67 -7.91
C PHE A 12 1.68 15.10 -8.38
N SER A 13 2.61 16.02 -8.20
CA SER A 13 2.44 17.43 -8.59
C SER A 13 2.21 17.58 -10.09
N GLY A 14 1.07 18.19 -10.45
CA GLY A 14 0.63 18.38 -11.84
C GLY A 14 0.05 17.15 -12.52
N LYS A 15 0.11 15.96 -11.88
CA LYS A 15 -0.46 14.71 -12.39
C LYS A 15 -1.93 14.57 -12.01
N LYS A 16 -2.64 13.74 -12.76
CA LYS A 16 -4.08 13.48 -12.57
C LYS A 16 -4.32 12.20 -11.81
N ILE A 17 -5.10 12.27 -10.74
CA ILE A 17 -5.59 11.12 -9.98
C ILE A 17 -7.09 11.00 -10.17
N LEU A 18 -7.56 9.88 -10.73
CA LEU A 18 -8.97 9.53 -10.80
C LEU A 18 -9.33 8.68 -9.57
N TYR A 19 -10.24 9.20 -8.73
CA TYR A 19 -10.75 8.46 -7.59
C TYR A 19 -12.14 7.92 -7.83
N LEU A 20 -12.35 6.62 -7.58
CA LEU A 20 -13.60 5.89 -7.73
C LEU A 20 -14.10 5.44 -6.36
N HIS A 21 -15.25 6.00 -5.97
CA HIS A 21 -15.83 5.76 -4.65
C HIS A 21 -16.53 4.39 -4.51
N GLY A 22 -16.75 3.95 -3.28
CA GLY A 22 -17.48 2.74 -2.94
C GLY A 22 -19.00 2.87 -3.13
N PHE A 23 -19.71 1.75 -2.93
CA PHE A 23 -21.17 1.69 -3.03
C PHE A 23 -21.85 2.69 -2.09
N ALA A 24 -22.94 3.30 -2.53
CA ALA A 24 -23.72 4.32 -1.82
C ALA A 24 -22.91 5.56 -1.35
N SER A 25 -21.72 5.78 -1.90
CA SER A 25 -20.88 6.96 -1.62
C SER A 25 -20.98 8.00 -2.77
N SER A 26 -20.06 8.96 -2.81
CA SER A 26 -19.97 9.97 -3.85
C SER A 26 -18.53 10.46 -4.06
N GLY A 27 -18.32 11.25 -5.11
CA GLY A 27 -17.08 11.99 -5.37
C GLY A 27 -16.83 13.16 -4.41
N GLN A 28 -17.61 13.30 -3.34
CA GLN A 28 -17.47 14.35 -2.32
C GLN A 28 -17.25 13.77 -0.90
N ASN A 29 -16.82 12.50 -0.81
CA ASN A 29 -16.62 11.81 0.45
C ASN A 29 -15.35 12.28 1.21
N GLY A 30 -15.14 11.73 2.41
CA GLY A 30 -13.99 12.05 3.26
C GLY A 30 -12.65 11.74 2.62
N THR A 31 -12.55 10.63 1.89
CA THR A 31 -11.32 10.22 1.20
C THR A 31 -10.86 11.24 0.15
N VAL A 32 -11.82 11.79 -0.63
CA VAL A 32 -11.51 12.85 -1.61
C VAL A 32 -10.95 14.09 -0.93
N LYS A 33 -11.50 14.46 0.24
CA LYS A 33 -11.00 15.59 1.03
C LYS A 33 -9.61 15.32 1.58
N ALA A 34 -9.37 14.10 2.10
CA ALA A 34 -8.06 13.69 2.59
C ALA A 34 -7.01 13.72 1.48
N MET A 35 -7.33 13.16 0.30
CA MET A 35 -6.45 13.21 -0.88
C MET A 35 -6.11 14.64 -1.27
N GLY A 36 -7.10 15.54 -1.36
CA GLY A 36 -6.87 16.95 -1.69
C GLY A 36 -6.02 17.69 -0.68
N THR A 37 -6.10 17.32 0.61
CA THR A 37 -5.25 17.90 1.67
C THR A 37 -3.82 17.36 1.60
N LEU A 38 -3.67 16.06 1.39
CA LEU A 38 -2.35 15.40 1.40
C LEU A 38 -1.57 15.60 0.10
N LEU A 39 -2.26 15.74 -1.03
CA LEU A 39 -1.69 15.90 -2.38
C LEU A 39 -2.19 17.21 -3.03
N PRO A 40 -1.87 18.37 -2.44
CA PRO A 40 -2.50 19.64 -2.83
C PRO A 40 -2.19 20.10 -4.26
N ASN A 41 -1.12 19.61 -4.87
CA ASN A 41 -0.73 19.95 -6.24
C ASN A 41 -1.11 18.87 -7.28
N ALA A 42 -1.73 17.76 -6.85
CA ALA A 42 -2.30 16.79 -7.77
C ALA A 42 -3.65 17.27 -8.30
N GLN A 43 -3.97 16.90 -9.55
CA GLN A 43 -5.28 17.18 -10.14
C GLN A 43 -6.25 16.02 -9.83
N LEU A 44 -7.10 16.22 -8.83
CA LEU A 44 -8.01 15.18 -8.36
C LEU A 44 -9.33 15.21 -9.16
N ILE A 45 -9.64 14.09 -9.80
CA ILE A 45 -10.88 13.84 -10.53
C ILE A 45 -11.68 12.80 -9.74
N ALA A 46 -12.84 13.16 -9.21
CA ALA A 46 -13.67 12.29 -8.41
C ALA A 46 -15.14 12.43 -8.84
N PRO A 47 -15.60 11.67 -9.85
CA PRO A 47 -16.97 11.72 -10.31
C PRO A 47 -17.94 11.07 -9.31
N ASP A 48 -19.20 11.46 -9.37
CA ASP A 48 -20.28 10.66 -8.78
C ASP A 48 -20.61 9.53 -9.76
N LEU A 49 -20.40 8.28 -9.33
CA LEU A 49 -20.64 7.12 -10.18
C LEU A 49 -22.16 6.88 -10.34
N PRO A 50 -22.65 6.63 -11.55
CA PRO A 50 -24.02 6.17 -11.78
C PRO A 50 -24.38 4.95 -10.92
N VAL A 51 -25.66 4.75 -10.63
CA VAL A 51 -26.11 3.55 -9.91
C VAL A 51 -26.04 2.32 -10.79
N ASP A 52 -26.33 2.48 -12.09
CA ASP A 52 -26.22 1.39 -13.06
C ASP A 52 -24.75 1.10 -13.38
N PRO A 53 -24.27 -0.16 -13.22
CA PRO A 53 -22.89 -0.51 -13.43
C PRO A 53 -22.44 -0.45 -14.90
N HIS A 54 -23.34 -0.64 -15.88
CA HIS A 54 -23.00 -0.52 -17.29
C HIS A 54 -22.78 0.95 -17.67
N GLU A 55 -23.68 1.84 -17.22
CA GLU A 55 -23.52 3.30 -17.39
C GLU A 55 -22.21 3.77 -16.73
N THR A 56 -21.91 3.23 -15.53
CA THR A 56 -20.66 3.53 -14.82
C THR A 56 -19.45 3.14 -15.67
N MET A 57 -19.39 1.92 -16.16
CA MET A 57 -18.25 1.45 -16.96
C MET A 57 -18.09 2.23 -18.26
N GLN A 58 -19.20 2.57 -18.92
CA GLN A 58 -19.15 3.41 -20.12
C GLN A 58 -18.59 4.80 -19.79
N MET A 59 -19.16 5.46 -18.79
CA MET A 59 -18.69 6.78 -18.30
C MET A 59 -17.21 6.76 -17.94
N LEU A 60 -16.74 5.72 -17.22
CA LEU A 60 -15.36 5.63 -16.80
C LEU A 60 -14.39 5.43 -17.95
N ARG A 61 -14.75 4.63 -18.97
CA ARG A 61 -13.94 4.46 -20.19
C ARG A 61 -13.81 5.79 -20.96
N GLU A 62 -14.92 6.51 -21.11
CA GLU A 62 -14.94 7.83 -21.77
C GLU A 62 -14.11 8.85 -20.97
N LEU A 63 -14.26 8.87 -19.64
CA LEU A 63 -13.52 9.75 -18.76
C LEU A 63 -12.02 9.46 -18.81
N CYS A 64 -11.60 8.18 -18.74
CA CYS A 64 -10.21 7.79 -18.86
C CYS A 64 -9.61 8.16 -20.22
N ALA A 65 -10.34 7.95 -21.31
CA ALA A 65 -9.89 8.32 -22.65
C ALA A 65 -9.69 9.85 -22.79
N LYS A 66 -10.57 10.64 -22.19
CA LYS A 66 -10.53 12.11 -22.21
C LYS A 66 -9.43 12.65 -21.29
N GLU A 67 -9.43 12.25 -20.02
CA GLU A 67 -8.60 12.86 -18.98
C GLU A 67 -7.20 12.23 -18.90
N LYS A 68 -7.06 10.97 -19.31
CA LYS A 68 -5.80 10.20 -19.28
C LYS A 68 -5.15 10.28 -17.89
N PRO A 69 -5.80 9.75 -16.84
CA PRO A 69 -5.26 9.84 -15.48
C PRO A 69 -3.91 9.12 -15.37
N ASP A 70 -3.01 9.71 -14.59
CA ASP A 70 -1.70 9.11 -14.27
C ASP A 70 -1.84 7.99 -13.22
N LEU A 71 -2.92 8.03 -12.44
CA LEU A 71 -3.27 7.03 -11.43
C LEU A 71 -4.78 6.95 -11.26
N ILE A 72 -5.30 5.73 -11.09
CA ILE A 72 -6.68 5.46 -10.68
C ILE A 72 -6.65 4.85 -9.28
N VAL A 73 -7.37 5.43 -8.33
CA VAL A 73 -7.55 4.88 -6.98
C VAL A 73 -9.00 4.51 -6.80
N GLY A 74 -9.27 3.23 -6.64
CA GLY A 74 -10.62 2.71 -6.40
C GLY A 74 -10.77 2.16 -4.98
N ALA A 75 -11.94 2.41 -4.35
CA ALA A 75 -12.30 1.83 -3.07
C ALA A 75 -13.53 0.95 -3.21
N SER A 76 -13.48 -0.28 -2.69
CA SER A 76 -14.62 -1.22 -2.67
C SER A 76 -15.24 -1.43 -4.07
N MET A 77 -16.47 -0.98 -4.31
CA MET A 77 -17.12 -0.97 -5.64
C MET A 77 -16.27 -0.23 -6.68
N GLY A 78 -15.71 0.92 -6.32
CA GLY A 78 -14.83 1.68 -7.20
C GLY A 78 -13.56 0.93 -7.60
N ALA A 79 -13.04 0.07 -6.71
CA ALA A 79 -11.91 -0.79 -7.01
C ALA A 79 -12.28 -1.94 -7.97
N MET A 80 -13.49 -2.48 -7.88
CA MET A 80 -14.00 -3.46 -8.85
C MET A 80 -14.06 -2.86 -10.28
N TYR A 81 -14.48 -1.60 -10.42
CA TYR A 81 -14.45 -0.92 -11.70
C TYR A 81 -13.04 -0.59 -12.17
N ALA A 82 -12.20 -0.08 -11.25
CA ALA A 82 -10.83 0.30 -11.56
C ALA A 82 -10.01 -0.89 -12.09
N GLU A 83 -10.26 -2.10 -11.58
CA GLU A 83 -9.58 -3.31 -12.05
C GLU A 83 -9.74 -3.50 -13.55
N GLN A 84 -10.90 -3.16 -14.12
CA GLN A 84 -11.23 -3.34 -15.54
C GLN A 84 -10.76 -2.20 -16.46
N LEU A 85 -10.18 -1.12 -15.89
CA LEU A 85 -9.65 0.03 -16.64
C LEU A 85 -8.16 -0.22 -16.97
N ARG A 86 -7.89 -0.97 -18.04
CA ARG A 86 -6.54 -1.41 -18.42
C ARG A 86 -5.65 -0.27 -18.93
N GLY A 87 -4.33 -0.46 -18.78
CA GLY A 87 -3.32 0.46 -19.29
C GLY A 87 -3.03 1.68 -18.40
N TYR A 88 -3.58 1.71 -17.18
CA TYR A 88 -3.35 2.77 -16.19
C TYR A 88 -2.72 2.20 -14.91
N TRP A 89 -1.94 3.01 -14.21
CA TRP A 89 -1.58 2.72 -12.83
C TRP A 89 -2.83 2.73 -11.95
N ARG A 90 -2.99 1.71 -11.11
CA ARG A 90 -4.20 1.52 -10.31
C ARG A 90 -3.86 1.05 -8.89
N ILE A 91 -4.56 1.64 -7.92
CA ILE A 91 -4.60 1.17 -6.54
C ILE A 91 -6.03 0.75 -6.24
N LEU A 92 -6.21 -0.50 -5.87
CA LEU A 92 -7.49 -1.14 -5.59
C LEU A 92 -7.58 -1.41 -4.10
N VAL A 93 -8.34 -0.62 -3.35
CA VAL A 93 -8.48 -0.76 -1.90
C VAL A 93 -9.73 -1.56 -1.58
N ASN A 94 -9.56 -2.70 -0.92
CA ASN A 94 -10.62 -3.63 -0.54
C ASN A 94 -11.64 -3.89 -1.68
N PRO A 95 -11.19 -4.38 -2.84
CA PRO A 95 -12.00 -4.48 -4.04
C PRO A 95 -13.19 -5.44 -3.83
N ALA A 96 -14.41 -4.93 -4.06
CA ALA A 96 -15.64 -5.70 -3.94
C ALA A 96 -15.96 -6.49 -5.22
N PHE A 97 -15.09 -7.46 -5.59
CA PHE A 97 -15.24 -8.24 -6.82
C PHE A 97 -16.52 -9.07 -6.92
N MET A 98 -17.19 -9.34 -5.78
CA MET A 98 -18.48 -10.03 -5.69
C MET A 98 -19.54 -9.11 -5.06
N LEU A 99 -19.59 -7.86 -5.52
CA LEU A 99 -20.45 -6.82 -4.92
C LEU A 99 -21.91 -7.24 -4.82
N ALA A 100 -22.49 -7.85 -5.85
CA ALA A 100 -23.89 -8.27 -5.86
C ALA A 100 -24.23 -9.23 -4.71
N ASP A 101 -23.34 -10.18 -4.41
CA ASP A 101 -23.53 -11.16 -3.34
C ASP A 101 -23.30 -10.52 -1.96
N THR A 102 -22.32 -9.62 -1.87
CA THR A 102 -22.09 -8.80 -0.66
C THR A 102 -23.31 -7.93 -0.33
N LEU A 103 -23.89 -7.27 -1.34
CA LEU A 103 -25.11 -6.45 -1.16
C LEU A 103 -26.30 -7.31 -0.72
N LEU A 104 -26.51 -8.44 -1.36
CA LEU A 104 -27.61 -9.34 -1.01
C LEU A 104 -27.50 -9.84 0.44
N LYS A 105 -26.29 -10.13 0.89
CA LYS A 105 -26.02 -10.60 2.26
C LYS A 105 -26.21 -9.51 3.31
N ASN A 106 -25.72 -8.29 3.04
CA ASN A 106 -25.57 -7.24 4.07
C ASN A 106 -26.67 -6.16 4.00
N ASN A 107 -27.10 -5.76 2.80
CA ASN A 107 -28.04 -4.66 2.60
C ASN A 107 -29.46 -5.11 2.19
N GLY A 108 -29.56 -6.26 1.51
CA GLY A 108 -30.80 -6.75 0.95
C GLY A 108 -31.33 -5.92 -0.22
N LEU A 109 -32.54 -6.28 -0.68
CA LEU A 109 -33.25 -5.52 -1.72
C LEU A 109 -34.02 -4.35 -1.09
N GLY A 110 -34.18 -3.26 -1.83
CA GLY A 110 -34.97 -2.12 -1.41
C GLY A 110 -34.29 -0.79 -1.63
N ARG A 111 -34.87 0.26 -1.06
CA ARG A 111 -34.36 1.61 -1.14
C ARG A 111 -33.12 1.74 -0.23
N GLN A 112 -32.05 2.28 -0.80
CA GLN A 112 -30.81 2.61 -0.11
C GLN A 112 -30.57 4.11 -0.18
N GLU A 113 -29.95 4.68 0.85
CA GLU A 113 -29.59 6.09 0.89
C GLU A 113 -28.10 6.26 0.56
N PHE A 114 -27.76 7.36 -0.10
CA PHE A 114 -26.36 7.74 -0.27
C PHE A 114 -25.81 8.28 1.05
N HIS A 115 -24.63 7.81 1.43
CA HIS A 115 -23.95 8.21 2.68
C HIS A 115 -23.31 9.59 2.59
N ASN A 116 -23.10 10.09 1.38
CA ASN A 116 -22.45 11.37 1.12
C ASN A 116 -23.26 12.18 0.10
N PRO A 117 -23.23 13.52 0.19
CA PRO A 117 -23.87 14.38 -0.81
C PRO A 117 -23.36 14.07 -2.22
N ARG A 118 -24.26 14.12 -3.20
CA ARG A 118 -23.96 13.95 -4.62
C ARG A 118 -24.17 15.27 -5.36
N ARG A 119 -23.40 15.50 -6.43
CA ARG A 119 -23.52 16.70 -7.26
C ARG A 119 -24.84 16.74 -8.05
N ASP A 120 -25.41 15.55 -8.37
CA ASP A 120 -26.71 15.41 -9.04
C ASP A 120 -27.91 15.61 -8.11
N GLY A 121 -27.67 15.78 -6.80
CA GLY A 121 -28.71 15.99 -5.78
C GLY A 121 -29.50 14.73 -5.41
N GLN A 122 -29.16 13.56 -5.96
CA GLN A 122 -29.79 12.30 -5.56
C GLN A 122 -29.44 11.95 -4.12
N THR A 123 -30.45 11.56 -3.33
CA THR A 123 -30.29 11.18 -1.92
C THR A 123 -30.43 9.68 -1.72
N SER A 124 -31.04 8.96 -2.68
CA SER A 124 -31.30 7.51 -2.54
C SER A 124 -31.50 6.86 -3.91
N PHE A 125 -31.41 5.55 -3.92
CA PHE A 125 -31.58 4.70 -5.10
C PHE A 125 -32.22 3.37 -4.72
N LEU A 126 -32.64 2.58 -5.72
CA LEU A 126 -33.29 1.28 -5.52
C LEU A 126 -32.35 0.13 -5.85
N VAL A 127 -32.08 -0.73 -4.89
CA VAL A 127 -31.45 -2.03 -5.12
C VAL A 127 -32.52 -3.06 -5.42
N ASN A 128 -32.53 -3.56 -6.62
CA ASN A 128 -33.44 -4.61 -7.08
C ASN A 128 -32.68 -5.77 -7.73
N LYS A 129 -33.38 -6.83 -8.12
CA LYS A 129 -32.75 -8.02 -8.74
C LYS A 129 -32.01 -7.66 -10.04
N GLY A 130 -32.59 -6.78 -10.87
CA GLY A 130 -31.96 -6.35 -12.13
C GLY A 130 -30.65 -5.62 -11.89
N LEU A 131 -30.57 -4.74 -10.88
CA LEU A 131 -29.32 -4.08 -10.51
C LEU A 131 -28.27 -5.09 -10.01
N LEU A 132 -28.65 -6.09 -9.21
CA LEU A 132 -27.73 -7.13 -8.76
C LEU A 132 -27.23 -7.99 -9.93
N GLU A 133 -28.08 -8.29 -10.90
CA GLU A 133 -27.70 -8.99 -12.12
C GLU A 133 -26.70 -8.17 -12.97
N ALA A 134 -26.96 -6.88 -13.15
CA ALA A 134 -26.06 -5.98 -13.83
C ALA A 134 -24.68 -5.90 -13.12
N PHE A 135 -24.64 -5.86 -11.79
CA PHE A 135 -23.37 -5.95 -11.05
C PHE A 135 -22.64 -7.29 -11.26
N ARG A 136 -23.36 -8.42 -11.31
CA ARG A 136 -22.74 -9.71 -11.59
C ARG A 136 -22.16 -9.76 -12.99
N GLU A 137 -22.89 -9.25 -13.98
CA GLU A 137 -22.44 -9.19 -15.37
C GLU A 137 -21.17 -8.35 -15.49
N VAL A 138 -21.15 -7.12 -14.98
CA VAL A 138 -19.96 -6.26 -15.01
C VAL A 138 -18.81 -6.90 -14.23
N SER A 139 -19.05 -7.47 -13.04
CA SER A 139 -18.02 -8.14 -12.24
C SER A 139 -17.47 -9.39 -12.91
N SER A 140 -18.20 -10.01 -13.85
CA SER A 140 -17.72 -11.22 -14.55
C SER A 140 -16.51 -10.94 -15.44
N HIS A 141 -16.33 -9.68 -15.88
CA HIS A 141 -15.19 -9.25 -16.70
C HIS A 141 -13.91 -8.95 -15.91
N LYS A 142 -13.94 -9.11 -14.58
CA LYS A 142 -12.72 -8.99 -13.78
C LYS A 142 -11.67 -10.01 -14.24
N PHE A 143 -10.41 -9.58 -14.24
CA PHE A 143 -9.24 -10.38 -14.65
C PHE A 143 -9.29 -10.92 -16.09
N GLU A 144 -10.24 -10.47 -16.92
CA GLU A 144 -10.37 -10.94 -18.30
C GLU A 144 -9.06 -10.74 -19.08
N GLY A 145 -8.59 -11.83 -19.71
CA GLY A 145 -7.35 -11.82 -20.50
C GLY A 145 -6.06 -11.81 -19.67
N LEU A 146 -6.13 -11.94 -18.34
CA LEU A 146 -4.96 -12.12 -17.50
C LEU A 146 -4.69 -13.61 -17.26
N PRO A 147 -3.42 -14.03 -17.17
CA PRO A 147 -3.07 -15.38 -16.79
C PRO A 147 -3.45 -15.67 -15.34
N ASP A 148 -3.73 -16.94 -15.04
CA ASP A 148 -4.14 -17.40 -13.71
C ASP A 148 -2.98 -17.64 -12.74
N ASN A 149 -1.74 -17.41 -13.15
CA ASN A 149 -0.57 -17.70 -12.33
C ASN A 149 0.48 -16.59 -12.47
N VAL A 150 0.63 -15.79 -11.41
CA VAL A 150 1.67 -14.76 -11.33
C VAL A 150 3.05 -15.30 -10.95
N ASP A 151 3.14 -16.57 -10.52
CA ASP A 151 4.41 -17.21 -10.17
C ASP A 151 5.14 -17.74 -11.42
N ASP A 152 4.59 -17.53 -12.62
CA ASP A 152 5.27 -17.87 -13.86
C ASP A 152 6.40 -16.87 -14.13
N PRO A 153 7.68 -17.28 -14.03
CA PRO A 153 8.81 -16.39 -14.24
C PRO A 153 8.87 -15.80 -15.65
N ASP A 154 8.21 -16.42 -16.63
CA ASP A 154 8.13 -15.91 -18.01
C ASP A 154 7.19 -14.69 -18.13
N LEU A 155 6.31 -14.46 -17.14
CA LEU A 155 5.44 -13.29 -17.10
C LEU A 155 6.15 -12.01 -16.62
N PHE A 156 7.28 -12.13 -15.94
CA PHE A 156 8.03 -10.99 -15.38
C PHE A 156 9.19 -10.52 -16.26
N GLY A 157 9.24 -10.97 -17.51
CA GLY A 157 10.36 -10.70 -18.43
C GLY A 157 10.49 -9.26 -18.92
N ASP A 158 9.41 -8.47 -18.97
CA ASP A 158 9.42 -7.07 -19.39
C ASP A 158 8.74 -6.18 -18.36
N CYS A 159 9.49 -5.29 -17.70
CA CYS A 159 8.97 -4.23 -16.85
C CYS A 159 7.94 -3.39 -17.60
N ASN A 160 6.73 -3.27 -17.08
CA ASN A 160 5.52 -2.61 -17.57
C ASN A 160 4.47 -3.56 -18.17
N THR A 161 4.39 -4.79 -17.72
CA THR A 161 3.20 -5.61 -17.99
C THR A 161 1.98 -4.98 -17.29
N GLU A 162 0.80 -5.21 -17.85
CA GLU A 162 -0.47 -4.74 -17.26
C GLU A 162 -0.59 -5.10 -15.76
N GLN A 163 -0.04 -6.25 -15.37
CA GLN A 163 -0.09 -6.76 -14.00
C GLN A 163 0.77 -5.98 -13.02
N GLU A 164 1.90 -5.40 -13.46
CA GLU A 164 2.78 -4.59 -12.62
C GLU A 164 2.19 -3.20 -12.32
N LEU A 165 1.26 -2.71 -13.16
CA LEU A 165 0.60 -1.43 -12.97
C LEU A 165 -0.44 -1.42 -11.85
N VAL A 166 -0.75 -2.59 -11.25
CA VAL A 166 -1.88 -2.72 -10.32
C VAL A 166 -1.43 -3.12 -8.93
N TYR A 167 -1.83 -2.35 -7.95
CA TYR A 167 -1.64 -2.62 -6.53
C TYR A 167 -2.98 -2.93 -5.88
N GLY A 168 -3.16 -4.15 -5.38
CA GLY A 168 -4.32 -4.54 -4.57
C GLY A 168 -3.98 -4.38 -3.09
N MET A 169 -4.82 -3.68 -2.36
CA MET A 169 -4.66 -3.43 -0.93
C MET A 169 -5.82 -4.01 -0.15
N PHE A 170 -5.53 -4.84 0.85
CA PHE A 170 -6.51 -5.64 1.56
C PHE A 170 -6.38 -5.43 3.07
N GLY A 171 -7.45 -4.92 3.70
CA GLY A 171 -7.52 -4.74 5.14
C GLY A 171 -7.59 -6.09 5.87
N VAL A 172 -6.67 -6.35 6.81
CA VAL A 172 -6.62 -7.62 7.55
C VAL A 172 -7.84 -7.84 8.45
N HIS A 173 -8.62 -6.78 8.72
CA HIS A 173 -9.87 -6.82 9.49
C HIS A 173 -11.10 -6.51 8.63
N ASP A 174 -11.03 -6.74 7.31
CA ASP A 174 -12.17 -6.55 6.40
C ASP A 174 -13.13 -7.74 6.52
N GLU A 175 -14.26 -7.52 7.17
CA GLU A 175 -15.33 -8.51 7.33
C GLU A 175 -16.40 -8.42 6.22
N LEU A 176 -16.38 -7.37 5.41
CA LEU A 176 -17.38 -7.14 4.36
C LEU A 176 -17.04 -7.85 3.06
N VAL A 177 -15.75 -7.86 2.70
CA VAL A 177 -15.29 -8.42 1.43
C VAL A 177 -14.18 -9.44 1.71
N THR A 178 -14.55 -10.71 1.77
CA THR A 178 -13.63 -11.80 2.12
C THR A 178 -13.19 -12.59 0.87
N GLY A 179 -12.01 -13.20 0.92
CA GLY A 179 -11.48 -14.05 -0.17
C GLY A 179 -11.00 -13.30 -1.42
N THR A 180 -10.95 -11.98 -1.36
CA THR A 180 -10.55 -11.16 -2.52
C THR A 180 -9.04 -11.05 -2.64
N PHE A 181 -8.29 -11.16 -1.55
CA PHE A 181 -6.83 -11.23 -1.58
C PHE A 181 -6.35 -12.44 -2.36
N GLU A 182 -6.84 -13.64 -2.04
CA GLU A 182 -6.47 -14.88 -2.71
C GLU A 182 -6.90 -14.89 -4.19
N LEU A 183 -8.04 -14.23 -4.47
CA LEU A 183 -8.52 -14.10 -5.85
C LEU A 183 -7.62 -13.13 -6.64
N PHE A 184 -7.28 -12.00 -6.07
CA PHE A 184 -6.43 -10.98 -6.71
C PHE A 184 -4.99 -11.49 -6.91
N SER A 185 -4.40 -12.11 -5.90
CA SER A 185 -3.01 -12.56 -5.91
C SER A 185 -2.71 -13.66 -6.92
N LYS A 186 -3.75 -14.33 -7.47
CA LYS A 186 -3.59 -15.25 -8.60
C LYS A 186 -3.25 -14.54 -9.91
N HIS A 187 -3.68 -13.29 -10.05
CA HIS A 187 -3.58 -12.53 -11.31
C HIS A 187 -2.61 -11.35 -11.23
N TYR A 188 -2.32 -10.85 -10.02
CA TYR A 188 -1.51 -9.66 -9.82
C TYR A 188 -0.45 -9.87 -8.72
N PRO A 189 0.82 -9.51 -8.97
CA PRO A 189 1.90 -9.72 -8.01
C PRO A 189 1.87 -8.74 -6.83
N ASN A 190 1.29 -7.55 -7.03
CA ASN A 190 1.33 -6.49 -6.03
C ASN A 190 0.10 -6.56 -5.10
N ALA A 191 -0.07 -7.68 -4.39
CA ALA A 191 -1.10 -7.87 -3.37
C ALA A 191 -0.53 -7.51 -1.99
N ILE A 192 -1.15 -6.55 -1.30
CA ILE A 192 -0.64 -5.95 -0.07
C ILE A 192 -1.69 -6.04 1.03
N HIS A 193 -1.34 -6.66 2.15
CA HIS A 193 -2.13 -6.53 3.37
C HIS A 193 -1.81 -5.21 4.07
N PHE A 194 -2.82 -4.59 4.68
CA PHE A 194 -2.64 -3.44 5.54
C PHE A 194 -3.47 -3.56 6.82
N GLU A 195 -3.00 -2.93 7.88
CA GLU A 195 -3.72 -2.88 9.14
C GLU A 195 -4.92 -1.94 9.03
N GLY A 196 -6.11 -2.51 8.91
CA GLY A 196 -7.34 -1.77 8.70
C GLY A 196 -8.55 -2.64 8.41
N THR A 197 -9.72 -2.02 8.40
CA THR A 197 -11.01 -2.62 8.06
C THR A 197 -11.36 -2.40 6.59
N HIS A 198 -12.64 -2.59 6.22
CA HIS A 198 -13.14 -2.28 4.88
C HIS A 198 -13.04 -0.81 4.49
N TYR A 199 -13.10 0.08 5.48
CA TYR A 199 -13.18 1.52 5.24
C TYR A 199 -11.79 2.16 5.14
N MET A 200 -11.61 2.98 4.11
CA MET A 200 -10.40 3.79 3.92
C MET A 200 -10.57 5.13 4.64
N ASP A 201 -10.28 5.14 5.94
CA ASP A 201 -10.22 6.37 6.74
C ASP A 201 -8.91 7.13 6.52
N ASP A 202 -8.78 8.30 7.13
CA ASP A 202 -7.60 9.17 7.02
C ASP A 202 -6.31 8.47 7.47
N SER A 203 -6.38 7.60 8.50
CA SER A 203 -5.21 6.87 9.00
C SER A 203 -4.76 5.79 8.02
N VAL A 204 -5.71 5.03 7.47
CA VAL A 204 -5.45 4.02 6.44
C VAL A 204 -4.89 4.69 5.19
N PHE A 205 -5.50 5.80 4.75
CA PHE A 205 -4.98 6.52 3.60
C PHE A 205 -3.52 6.97 3.82
N LEU A 206 -3.24 7.64 4.94
CA LEU A 206 -1.91 8.17 5.24
C LEU A 206 -0.85 7.08 5.40
N LYS A 207 -1.17 5.99 6.10
CA LYS A 207 -0.17 4.96 6.46
C LYS A 207 -0.02 3.85 5.42
N SER A 208 -1.06 3.63 4.61
CA SER A 208 -1.10 2.50 3.71
C SER A 208 -1.19 2.90 2.24
N VAL A 209 -2.11 3.77 1.86
CA VAL A 209 -2.33 4.14 0.45
C VAL A 209 -1.28 5.14 -0.03
N LEU A 210 -0.97 6.16 0.77
CA LEU A 210 0.00 7.20 0.41
C LEU A 210 1.41 6.65 0.11
N PRO A 211 1.96 5.67 0.86
CA PRO A 211 3.22 5.03 0.51
C PRO A 211 3.22 4.30 -0.83
N VAL A 212 2.07 3.74 -1.25
CA VAL A 212 1.93 3.13 -2.58
C VAL A 212 1.88 4.21 -3.67
N ILE A 213 1.16 5.31 -3.44
CA ILE A 213 1.16 6.48 -4.34
C ILE A 213 2.60 7.00 -4.51
N GLU A 214 3.35 7.14 -3.44
CA GLU A 214 4.75 7.58 -3.46
C GLU A 214 5.64 6.63 -4.29
N ARG A 215 5.47 5.30 -4.10
CA ARG A 215 6.19 4.31 -4.89
C ARG A 215 5.87 4.40 -6.38
N ILE A 216 4.60 4.57 -6.74
CA ILE A 216 4.18 4.73 -8.14
C ILE A 216 4.77 6.01 -8.73
N ASP A 217 4.75 7.11 -7.99
CA ASP A 217 5.32 8.38 -8.44
C ASP A 217 6.84 8.28 -8.64
N ASP A 218 7.55 7.61 -7.74
CA ASP A 218 8.99 7.34 -7.90
C ASP A 218 9.29 6.53 -9.17
N ILE A 219 8.47 5.51 -9.47
CA ILE A 219 8.63 4.69 -10.68
C ILE A 219 8.35 5.53 -11.94
N GLN A 220 7.26 6.29 -11.96
CA GLN A 220 6.89 7.14 -13.11
C GLN A 220 7.94 8.21 -13.39
N GLU A 221 8.48 8.81 -12.34
CA GLU A 221 9.52 9.85 -12.43
C GLU A 221 10.93 9.27 -12.55
N LYS A 222 11.08 7.95 -12.52
CA LYS A 222 12.38 7.25 -12.54
C LYS A 222 13.32 7.77 -11.45
N ARG A 223 12.78 8.10 -10.27
CA ARG A 223 13.60 8.56 -9.15
C ARG A 223 14.43 7.41 -8.59
N SER A 224 15.73 7.62 -8.51
CA SER A 224 16.64 6.71 -7.82
C SER A 224 16.93 7.28 -6.44
N LYS A 225 16.42 6.61 -5.40
CA LYS A 225 16.73 6.93 -4.01
C LYS A 225 17.89 6.06 -3.52
N PRO A 226 18.82 6.57 -2.70
CA PRO A 226 19.88 5.75 -2.12
C PRO A 226 19.29 4.57 -1.33
N VAL A 227 19.93 3.41 -1.46
CA VAL A 227 19.50 2.16 -0.80
C VAL A 227 20.01 2.15 0.64
N MET A 228 19.11 1.94 1.59
CA MET A 228 19.41 1.87 3.01
C MET A 228 19.06 0.49 3.54
N LEU A 229 20.05 -0.23 4.05
CA LEU A 229 19.87 -1.52 4.68
C LEU A 229 19.73 -1.31 6.20
N ILE A 230 18.73 -1.92 6.83
CA ILE A 230 18.50 -1.77 8.27
C ILE A 230 18.35 -3.16 8.87
N SER A 231 19.24 -3.52 9.77
CA SER A 231 19.16 -4.79 10.48
C SER A 231 17.90 -4.87 11.35
N LEU A 232 17.25 -6.02 11.38
CA LEU A 232 16.02 -6.18 12.15
C LEU A 232 16.33 -6.29 13.65
N THR A 233 17.21 -7.23 14.02
CA THR A 233 17.50 -7.58 15.43
C THR A 233 18.13 -6.43 16.20
N ASP A 234 17.50 -6.03 17.29
CA ASP A 234 17.93 -4.96 18.23
C ASP A 234 18.20 -3.60 17.56
N THR A 235 17.74 -3.44 16.32
CA THR A 235 17.80 -2.17 15.58
C THR A 235 16.37 -1.68 15.27
N LEU A 236 15.56 -2.46 14.54
CA LEU A 236 14.13 -2.20 14.35
C LEU A 236 13.27 -2.89 15.40
N LEU A 237 13.58 -4.14 15.72
CA LEU A 237 12.89 -5.00 16.68
C LEU A 237 13.71 -5.06 17.98
N ASP A 238 13.11 -4.75 19.13
CA ASP A 238 13.74 -4.85 20.46
C ASP A 238 13.72 -6.30 20.95
N MET A 239 14.59 -7.11 20.34
CA MET A 239 14.63 -8.55 20.57
C MET A 239 15.11 -8.90 21.96
N LYS A 240 16.18 -8.26 22.43
CA LYS A 240 16.73 -8.52 23.79
C LYS A 240 15.69 -8.29 24.88
N ASN A 241 14.93 -7.20 24.78
CA ASN A 241 13.89 -6.88 25.75
C ASN A 241 12.74 -7.87 25.64
N GLY A 242 12.31 -8.20 24.41
CA GLY A 242 11.24 -9.18 24.17
C GLY A 242 11.58 -10.56 24.72
N GLU A 243 12.78 -11.09 24.46
CA GLU A 243 13.26 -12.37 24.98
C GLU A 243 13.36 -12.37 26.52
N ALA A 244 13.83 -11.27 27.12
CA ALA A 244 13.90 -11.13 28.57
C ALA A 244 12.53 -11.21 29.26
N HIS A 245 11.45 -10.84 28.54
CA HIS A 245 10.07 -10.90 29.02
C HIS A 245 9.30 -12.14 28.51
N GLY A 246 9.97 -13.05 27.79
CA GLY A 246 9.36 -14.29 27.27
C GLY A 246 8.30 -14.05 26.20
N LEU A 247 8.37 -12.96 25.46
CA LEU A 247 7.44 -12.62 24.39
C LEU A 247 7.69 -13.47 23.14
N SER A 248 6.61 -13.81 22.41
CA SER A 248 6.76 -14.30 21.05
C SER A 248 7.32 -13.19 20.15
N VAL A 249 8.02 -13.54 19.06
CA VAL A 249 8.58 -12.55 18.14
C VAL A 249 7.51 -11.56 17.64
N GLU A 250 6.33 -12.07 17.33
CA GLU A 250 5.21 -11.27 16.80
C GLU A 250 4.66 -10.23 17.79
N ASP A 251 4.84 -10.48 19.09
CA ASP A 251 4.39 -9.62 20.19
C ASP A 251 5.46 -8.67 20.71
N MET A 252 6.71 -8.81 20.23
CA MET A 252 7.80 -7.94 20.63
C MET A 252 7.58 -6.51 20.11
N GLU A 253 8.05 -5.53 20.88
CA GLU A 253 7.90 -4.12 20.50
C GLU A 253 9.01 -3.64 19.55
N PRO A 254 8.72 -2.62 18.72
CA PRO A 254 9.75 -1.91 17.97
C PRO A 254 10.78 -1.25 18.90
N TYR A 255 12.02 -1.17 18.44
CA TYR A 255 13.07 -0.49 19.20
C TYR A 255 12.86 1.04 19.16
N GLY A 256 12.39 1.62 20.26
CA GLY A 256 12.11 3.05 20.34
C GLY A 256 11.14 3.53 19.24
N SER A 257 11.55 4.56 18.52
CA SER A 257 10.74 5.14 17.43
C SER A 257 11.01 4.52 16.05
N ALA A 258 11.52 3.28 15.98
CA ALA A 258 11.90 2.59 14.74
C ALA A 258 10.84 2.64 13.62
N VAL A 259 9.57 2.44 13.95
CA VAL A 259 8.46 2.47 12.95
C VAL A 259 8.32 3.85 12.31
N LYS A 260 8.38 4.91 13.13
CA LYS A 260 8.31 6.29 12.63
C LYS A 260 9.55 6.64 11.80
N ALA A 261 10.72 6.19 12.26
CA ALA A 261 11.97 6.41 11.57
C ALA A 261 11.99 5.71 10.21
N PHE A 262 11.58 4.45 10.14
CA PHE A 262 11.48 3.71 8.88
C PHE A 262 10.57 4.41 7.86
N ALA A 263 9.40 4.85 8.30
CA ALA A 263 8.45 5.58 7.45
C ALA A 263 9.01 6.96 7.00
N ALA A 264 9.71 7.68 7.88
CA ALA A 264 10.33 8.95 7.54
C ALA A 264 11.47 8.79 6.53
N LEU A 265 12.35 7.81 6.75
CA LEU A 265 13.46 7.50 5.85
C LEU A 265 12.97 7.05 4.46
N SER A 266 11.83 6.37 4.35
CA SER A 266 11.26 5.94 3.07
C SER A 266 10.96 7.08 2.09
N ARG A 267 10.88 8.33 2.58
CA ARG A 267 10.63 9.51 1.73
C ARG A 267 11.82 9.84 0.81
N HIS A 268 13.05 9.68 1.32
CA HIS A 268 14.26 10.11 0.65
C HIS A 268 15.23 8.97 0.35
N TYR A 269 15.00 7.80 0.94
CA TYR A 269 15.80 6.59 0.81
C TYR A 269 14.90 5.41 0.43
N THR A 270 15.53 4.33 -0.01
CA THR A 270 14.87 3.04 -0.23
C THR A 270 15.31 2.08 0.88
N PRO A 271 14.63 2.06 2.05
CA PRO A 271 15.01 1.20 3.15
C PRO A 271 14.59 -0.25 2.88
N TYR A 272 15.52 -1.18 3.16
CA TYR A 272 15.30 -2.63 3.20
C TYR A 272 15.57 -3.15 4.60
N VAL A 273 14.73 -4.06 5.05
CA VAL A 273 14.93 -4.77 6.32
C VAL A 273 15.84 -5.96 6.08
N LEU A 274 16.99 -6.01 6.76
CA LEU A 274 17.87 -7.17 6.76
C LEU A 274 17.48 -8.11 7.89
N ILE A 275 17.09 -9.32 7.55
CA ILE A 275 16.84 -10.41 8.49
C ILE A 275 17.99 -11.40 8.42
N SER A 276 18.68 -11.63 9.55
CA SER A 276 19.58 -12.76 9.74
C SER A 276 18.84 -13.87 10.48
N ASN A 277 19.01 -15.11 10.06
CA ASN A 277 18.38 -16.25 10.71
C ASN A 277 19.37 -17.38 10.95
N SER A 278 19.28 -18.00 12.12
CA SER A 278 20.07 -19.17 12.46
C SER A 278 19.58 -20.41 11.74
N PHE A 279 20.49 -21.22 11.21
CA PHE A 279 20.16 -22.55 10.68
C PHE A 279 19.56 -23.49 11.75
N ASN A 280 19.78 -23.19 13.01
CA ASN A 280 19.27 -24.00 14.13
C ASN A 280 17.83 -23.63 14.51
N GLU A 281 17.30 -22.50 14.01
CA GLU A 281 15.97 -21.98 14.32
C GLU A 281 15.25 -21.52 13.03
N PRO A 282 15.11 -22.38 12.01
CA PRO A 282 14.53 -21.99 10.73
C PRO A 282 13.06 -21.55 10.85
N GLU A 283 12.34 -22.07 11.84
CA GLU A 283 10.94 -21.74 12.15
C GLU A 283 10.75 -20.29 12.65
N ARG A 284 11.83 -19.63 13.06
CA ARG A 284 11.78 -18.22 13.51
C ARG A 284 11.56 -17.24 12.37
N LEU A 285 12.01 -17.56 11.16
CA LEU A 285 11.95 -16.68 10.01
C LEU A 285 10.52 -16.24 9.65
N PRO A 286 9.52 -17.12 9.61
CA PRO A 286 8.12 -16.69 9.36
C PRO A 286 7.59 -15.70 10.40
N ALA A 287 7.96 -15.83 11.67
CA ALA A 287 7.54 -14.91 12.73
C ALA A 287 8.21 -13.53 12.58
N LEU A 288 9.50 -13.48 12.20
CA LEU A 288 10.21 -12.23 11.90
C LEU A 288 9.59 -11.52 10.70
N TYR A 289 9.22 -12.28 9.67
CA TYR A 289 8.54 -11.73 8.48
C TYR A 289 7.19 -11.11 8.86
N ARG A 290 6.35 -11.85 9.61
CA ARG A 290 5.04 -11.34 10.09
C ARG A 290 5.20 -10.11 10.99
N TRP A 291 6.25 -10.05 11.81
CA TRP A 291 6.54 -8.87 12.62
C TRP A 291 6.79 -7.63 11.74
N VAL A 292 7.60 -7.76 10.68
CA VAL A 292 7.86 -6.67 9.73
C VAL A 292 6.57 -6.21 9.07
N GLU A 293 5.76 -7.16 8.59
CA GLU A 293 4.47 -6.86 7.95
C GLU A 293 3.52 -6.13 8.92
N LYS A 294 3.37 -6.62 10.15
CA LYS A 294 2.48 -6.05 11.18
C LYS A 294 2.95 -4.69 11.71
N LYS A 295 4.24 -4.53 11.99
CA LYS A 295 4.75 -3.33 12.69
C LYS A 295 5.23 -2.25 11.74
N LEU A 296 5.93 -2.58 10.65
CA LEU A 296 6.39 -1.60 9.66
C LEU A 296 5.37 -1.36 8.54
N GLY A 297 4.55 -2.37 8.24
CA GLY A 297 3.44 -2.27 7.30
C GLY A 297 3.86 -1.99 5.86
N VAL A 298 3.01 -1.26 5.14
CA VAL A 298 3.16 -0.99 3.70
C VAL A 298 4.50 -0.36 3.31
N PRO A 299 5.12 0.54 4.07
CA PRO A 299 6.46 1.04 3.76
C PRO A 299 7.53 -0.05 3.60
N ALA A 300 7.40 -1.18 4.31
CA ALA A 300 8.33 -2.31 4.25
C ALA A 300 7.89 -3.42 3.27
N TRP A 301 6.73 -3.27 2.62
CA TRP A 301 6.24 -4.25 1.67
C TRP A 301 7.23 -4.47 0.52
N ASN A 302 7.54 -5.74 0.24
CA ASN A 302 8.55 -6.16 -0.75
C ASN A 302 9.95 -5.53 -0.55
N ARG A 303 10.32 -5.29 0.74
CA ARG A 303 11.60 -4.70 1.14
C ARG A 303 12.29 -5.49 2.25
N ILE A 304 12.26 -6.83 2.14
CA ILE A 304 12.92 -7.74 3.07
C ILE A 304 14.03 -8.50 2.34
N ILE A 305 15.20 -8.53 2.93
CA ILE A 305 16.33 -9.33 2.47
C ILE A 305 16.74 -10.26 3.62
N VAL A 306 16.77 -11.56 3.37
CA VAL A 306 17.24 -12.56 4.33
C VAL A 306 18.66 -12.94 3.97
N THR A 307 19.60 -12.63 4.86
CA THR A 307 21.02 -12.94 4.63
C THR A 307 21.80 -13.06 5.93
N ASN A 308 22.78 -13.97 5.95
CA ASN A 308 23.82 -14.05 6.98
C ASN A 308 25.19 -13.52 6.47
N ARG A 309 25.19 -12.87 5.29
CA ARG A 309 26.36 -12.24 4.66
C ARG A 309 25.98 -10.85 4.21
N LYS A 310 26.15 -9.84 5.10
CA LYS A 310 25.76 -8.45 4.84
C LYS A 310 26.66 -7.78 3.79
N ASP A 311 27.90 -8.23 3.67
CA ASP A 311 28.87 -7.83 2.66
C ASP A 311 28.42 -8.17 1.21
N MET A 312 27.56 -9.18 1.05
CA MET A 312 27.05 -9.58 -0.28
C MET A 312 25.84 -8.80 -0.75
N VAL A 313 25.34 -7.85 0.05
CA VAL A 313 24.19 -7.04 -0.29
C VAL A 313 24.64 -5.64 -0.68
N LEU A 314 24.15 -5.16 -1.83
CA LEU A 314 24.46 -3.80 -2.31
C LEU A 314 23.56 -2.78 -1.61
N GLY A 315 24.15 -1.70 -1.14
CA GLY A 315 23.47 -0.58 -0.52
C GLY A 315 24.42 0.59 -0.25
N ASP A 316 23.84 1.79 -0.10
CA ASP A 316 24.62 3.00 0.20
C ASP A 316 24.87 3.13 1.71
N TYR A 317 23.91 2.70 2.51
CA TYR A 317 23.96 2.78 3.96
C TYR A 317 23.53 1.45 4.59
N LEU A 318 24.18 1.08 5.73
CA LEU A 318 23.77 -0.02 6.59
C LEU A 318 23.66 0.49 8.03
N ILE A 319 22.46 0.41 8.62
CA ILE A 319 22.20 0.73 10.01
C ILE A 319 22.15 -0.58 10.79
N ASP A 320 23.10 -0.79 11.69
CA ASP A 320 23.28 -2.06 12.38
C ASP A 320 23.74 -1.87 13.82
N ARG A 321 23.18 -2.64 14.74
CA ARG A 321 23.61 -2.66 16.14
C ARG A 321 24.87 -3.47 16.38
N TYR A 322 25.14 -4.43 15.53
CA TYR A 322 26.26 -5.37 15.68
C TYR A 322 27.13 -5.41 14.43
N PRO A 323 27.83 -4.28 14.12
CA PRO A 323 28.64 -4.17 12.90
C PRO A 323 29.85 -5.12 12.88
N GLU A 324 30.21 -5.73 14.02
CA GLU A 324 31.24 -6.75 14.12
C GLU A 324 30.78 -8.17 13.70
N ARG A 325 29.51 -8.31 13.25
CA ARG A 325 28.93 -9.62 12.91
C ARG A 325 28.54 -9.71 11.44
N LEU A 326 28.55 -10.96 10.94
CA LEU A 326 28.00 -11.31 9.62
C LEU A 326 28.70 -10.59 8.46
N ALA A 327 30.04 -10.42 8.57
CA ALA A 327 30.91 -9.76 7.59
C ALA A 327 30.50 -8.31 7.27
N THR A 328 29.93 -7.59 8.23
CA THR A 328 29.54 -6.18 8.06
C THR A 328 30.74 -5.27 7.81
N GLU A 329 31.93 -5.65 8.28
CA GLU A 329 33.20 -4.95 8.04
C GLU A 329 33.58 -4.87 6.57
N ASP A 330 33.11 -5.81 5.75
CA ASP A 330 33.35 -5.85 4.29
C ASP A 330 32.23 -5.20 3.48
N PHE A 331 31.22 -4.62 4.13
CA PHE A 331 30.13 -3.93 3.44
C PHE A 331 30.66 -2.69 2.71
N MET A 332 30.32 -2.57 1.43
CA MET A 332 30.89 -1.52 0.55
C MET A 332 30.31 -0.11 0.75
N GLY A 333 29.19 0.02 1.46
CA GLY A 333 28.57 1.30 1.77
C GLY A 333 28.98 1.87 3.14
N THR A 334 28.26 2.88 3.60
CA THR A 334 28.51 3.51 4.92
C THR A 334 27.75 2.74 6.00
N VAL A 335 28.47 2.25 7.01
CA VAL A 335 27.91 1.58 8.19
C VAL A 335 27.67 2.59 9.31
N LEU A 336 26.44 2.64 9.83
CA LEU A 336 26.08 3.38 11.04
C LEU A 336 25.91 2.39 12.19
N HIS A 337 26.75 2.52 13.22
CA HIS A 337 26.67 1.68 14.41
C HIS A 337 25.52 2.17 15.32
N PHE A 338 24.35 1.55 15.18
CA PHE A 338 23.17 1.89 15.98
C PHE A 338 23.36 1.47 17.45
N GLY A 339 22.99 2.34 18.37
CA GLY A 339 23.11 2.12 19.81
C GLY A 339 24.40 2.66 20.44
N GLU A 340 25.31 3.21 19.61
CA GLU A 340 26.54 3.87 20.03
C GLU A 340 26.56 5.33 19.55
N GLU A 341 27.36 6.21 20.21
CA GLU A 341 27.53 7.59 19.71
C GLU A 341 28.09 7.59 18.28
N PRO A 342 27.56 8.40 17.36
CA PRO A 342 26.49 9.41 17.54
C PRO A 342 25.06 8.92 17.17
N PHE A 343 24.82 7.61 17.10
CA PHE A 343 23.56 7.01 16.64
C PHE A 343 22.90 6.13 17.72
N LYS A 344 22.77 6.63 18.96
CA LYS A 344 22.17 5.88 20.06
C LYS A 344 20.68 5.63 19.89
N THR A 345 20.00 6.57 19.25
CA THR A 345 18.54 6.58 19.08
C THR A 345 18.16 6.78 17.62
N TRP A 346 16.92 6.48 17.28
CA TRP A 346 16.38 6.74 15.94
C TRP A 346 16.24 8.24 15.63
N GLU A 347 16.04 9.09 16.64
CA GLU A 347 16.00 10.55 16.50
C GLU A 347 17.36 11.10 16.04
N GLU A 348 18.46 10.55 16.58
CA GLU A 348 19.81 10.93 16.18
C GLU A 348 20.11 10.45 14.74
N VAL A 349 19.69 9.24 14.38
CA VAL A 349 19.78 8.74 13.01
C VAL A 349 19.00 9.62 12.04
N LEU A 350 17.76 9.97 12.36
CA LEU A 350 16.95 10.87 11.53
C LEU A 350 17.61 12.23 11.37
N THR A 351 18.08 12.82 12.46
CA THR A 351 18.78 14.12 12.43
C THR A 351 20.02 14.08 11.54
N TYR A 352 20.76 12.98 11.54
CA TYR A 352 21.92 12.80 10.66
C TYR A 352 21.51 12.81 9.19
N PHE A 353 20.47 12.02 8.82
CA PHE A 353 20.00 11.94 7.44
C PHE A 353 19.28 13.21 6.97
N GLU A 354 18.59 13.92 7.83
CA GLU A 354 18.02 15.25 7.54
C GLU A 354 19.12 16.25 7.15
N ARG A 355 20.25 16.22 7.83
CA ARG A 355 21.41 17.09 7.51
C ARG A 355 22.09 16.73 6.20
N LEU A 356 22.09 15.43 5.84
CA LEU A 356 22.65 14.98 4.56
C LEU A 356 21.74 15.27 3.37
N GLY A 357 20.44 15.12 3.54
CA GLY A 357 19.43 15.30 2.48
C GLY A 357 18.77 16.67 2.45
N GLY A 358 19.03 17.51 3.42
CA GLY A 358 18.36 18.80 3.65
C GLY A 358 18.95 19.98 2.85
N GLN A 359 19.47 19.73 1.64
CA GLN A 359 19.83 20.80 0.70
C GLN A 359 19.00 20.70 -0.55
#